data_a3934ac746f49957f2f80fb1f93d84aa
#
_entry.id   a3934ac746f49957f2f80fb1f93d84aa
#
_cell.length_a   1.000
_cell.length_b   1.000
_cell.length_c   1.000
_cell.angle_alpha   90.00
_cell.angle_beta   90.00
_cell.angle_gamma   90.00
#
_symmetry.space_group_name_H-M   'P 1'
#
loop_
_entity.id
_entity.type
_entity.pdbx_description
1 polymer ?
#
loop_
_entity_poly.entity_id
_entity_poly.type
_entity_poly.pdbx_seq_one_letter_code
_entity_poly.pdbx_strand_id
1 'polypeptide(L)'
;MDYRIGIDVMTTETTCLSSIWETDEKTREYFREHGREEDYREMKVAQPAYYDGAVTIDLSRVEPMIALPFHPSNAYTIREFLANPVEILKKAEEQGRKIKGDDSFTLTDKVKDGKVYVTQGIIAGCAGGGYENVAEAAEILRGKSVGTGEFALSVYPASQPVYKAL
;
A
#
# COMPACT_ATOMS: atom_id res chain seq x y z
N MET A 1 -10.50 5.67 -8.15
CA MET A 1 -9.88 4.61 -9.02
C MET A 1 -8.56 4.09 -8.45
N ASP A 2 -7.75 4.93 -7.86
CA ASP A 2 -6.40 4.54 -7.38
C ASP A 2 -6.42 3.35 -6.42
N TYR A 3 -7.41 3.23 -5.53
CA TYR A 3 -7.56 2.05 -4.67
C TYR A 3 -7.76 0.74 -5.46
N ARG A 4 -8.56 0.75 -6.54
CA ARG A 4 -8.74 -0.44 -7.39
C ARG A 4 -7.44 -0.79 -8.12
N ILE A 5 -6.78 0.22 -8.68
CA ILE A 5 -5.47 0.07 -9.32
C ILE A 5 -4.45 -0.47 -8.30
N GLY A 6 -4.43 0.07 -7.07
CA GLY A 6 -3.55 -0.40 -6.01
C GLY A 6 -3.76 -1.87 -5.65
N ILE A 7 -5.02 -2.35 -5.62
CA ILE A 7 -5.33 -3.76 -5.39
C ILE A 7 -4.91 -4.61 -6.58
N ASP A 8 -5.16 -4.14 -7.82
CA ASP A 8 -4.79 -4.86 -9.03
C ASP A 8 -3.27 -5.09 -9.14
N VAL A 9 -2.46 -4.09 -8.82
CA VAL A 9 -1.00 -4.24 -8.90
C VAL A 9 -0.45 -5.20 -7.84
N MET A 10 -1.17 -5.41 -6.73
CA MET A 10 -0.82 -6.40 -5.72
C MET A 10 -1.04 -7.85 -6.17
N THR A 11 -1.70 -8.09 -7.29
CA THR A 11 -1.85 -9.44 -7.85
C THR A 11 -0.50 -10.10 -8.15
N THR A 12 0.50 -9.32 -8.53
CA THR A 12 1.87 -9.79 -8.75
C THR A 12 2.46 -10.34 -7.45
N GLU A 13 2.27 -9.65 -6.33
CA GLU A 13 2.79 -10.04 -5.02
C GLU A 13 2.10 -11.29 -4.45
N THR A 14 0.84 -11.50 -4.81
CA THR A 14 0.03 -12.64 -4.35
C THR A 14 -0.01 -13.79 -5.35
N THR A 15 0.73 -13.68 -6.45
CA THR A 15 0.77 -14.70 -7.53
C THR A 15 -0.59 -15.00 -8.15
N CYS A 16 -1.52 -14.06 -8.12
CA CYS A 16 -2.79 -14.18 -8.83
C CYS A 16 -2.58 -14.06 -10.34
N LEU A 17 -3.42 -14.75 -11.11
CA LEU A 17 -3.37 -14.68 -12.57
C LEU A 17 -3.88 -13.31 -13.06
N SER A 18 -4.97 -12.83 -12.50
CA SER A 18 -5.58 -11.55 -12.87
C SER A 18 -6.56 -11.09 -11.80
N SER A 19 -6.97 -9.83 -11.90
CA SER A 19 -8.03 -9.21 -11.13
C SER A 19 -9.02 -8.54 -12.10
N ILE A 20 -10.30 -8.76 -11.90
CA ILE A 20 -11.36 -8.23 -12.75
C ILE A 20 -12.40 -7.55 -11.87
N TRP A 21 -12.72 -6.31 -12.18
CA TRP A 21 -13.68 -5.49 -11.45
C TRP A 21 -14.95 -5.25 -12.28
N GLU A 22 -16.10 -5.28 -11.64
CA GLU A 22 -17.28 -4.69 -12.23
C GLU A 22 -17.09 -3.17 -12.40
N THR A 23 -17.58 -2.64 -13.51
CA THR A 23 -17.50 -1.22 -13.79
C THR A 23 -18.70 -0.46 -13.21
N ASP A 24 -18.47 0.78 -12.83
CA ASP A 24 -19.47 1.69 -12.28
C ASP A 24 -19.24 3.12 -12.77
N GLU A 25 -19.99 4.08 -12.22
CA GLU A 25 -19.85 5.49 -12.58
C GLU A 25 -18.46 6.05 -12.27
N LYS A 26 -17.77 5.55 -11.23
CA LYS A 26 -16.38 5.93 -10.94
C LYS A 26 -15.42 5.51 -12.05
N THR A 27 -15.68 4.37 -12.67
CA THR A 27 -14.91 3.90 -13.83
C THR A 27 -15.17 4.80 -15.04
N ARG A 28 -16.45 5.16 -15.29
CA ARG A 28 -16.80 6.08 -16.39
C ARG A 28 -16.16 7.45 -16.21
N GLU A 29 -16.22 8.01 -15.00
CA GLU A 29 -15.62 9.29 -14.65
C GLU A 29 -14.10 9.29 -14.91
N TYR A 30 -13.43 8.23 -14.50
CA TYR A 30 -12.01 8.05 -14.78
C TYR A 30 -11.69 8.07 -16.28
N PHE A 31 -12.46 7.38 -17.11
CA PHE A 31 -12.31 7.43 -18.57
C PHE A 31 -12.53 8.83 -19.11
N ARG A 32 -13.55 9.54 -18.61
CA ARG A 32 -13.87 10.94 -19.01
C ARG A 32 -12.70 11.88 -18.69
N GLU A 33 -12.15 11.81 -17.49
CA GLU A 33 -11.01 12.63 -17.07
C GLU A 33 -9.76 12.39 -17.91
N HIS A 34 -9.63 11.20 -18.48
CA HIS A 34 -8.55 10.84 -19.39
C HIS A 34 -8.88 11.07 -20.88
N GLY A 35 -10.00 11.73 -21.20
CA GLY A 35 -10.42 12.00 -22.57
C GLY A 35 -10.79 10.75 -23.37
N ARG A 36 -11.25 9.71 -22.71
CA ARG A 36 -11.57 8.38 -23.29
C ARG A 36 -12.94 7.86 -22.88
N GLU A 37 -13.92 8.75 -22.64
CA GLU A 37 -15.25 8.35 -22.19
C GLU A 37 -15.94 7.39 -23.18
N GLU A 38 -15.68 7.54 -24.47
CA GLU A 38 -16.20 6.68 -25.52
C GLU A 38 -15.71 5.24 -25.45
N ASP A 39 -14.59 4.99 -24.78
CA ASP A 39 -14.03 3.64 -24.56
C ASP A 39 -14.70 2.92 -23.39
N TYR A 40 -15.47 3.63 -22.56
CA TYR A 40 -16.15 2.99 -21.43
C TYR A 40 -17.13 1.92 -21.92
N ARG A 41 -17.06 0.76 -21.29
CA ARG A 41 -18.01 -0.34 -21.47
C ARG A 41 -18.43 -0.85 -20.11
N GLU A 42 -19.74 -1.01 -19.94
CA GLU A 42 -20.25 -1.64 -18.73
C GLU A 42 -19.84 -3.12 -18.71
N MET A 43 -19.24 -3.51 -17.60
CA MET A 43 -18.86 -4.88 -17.32
C MET A 43 -19.51 -5.32 -16.02
N LYS A 44 -20.27 -6.42 -16.11
CA LYS A 44 -20.93 -7.06 -14.97
C LYS A 44 -20.70 -8.56 -15.02
N VAL A 45 -20.82 -9.18 -13.87
CA VAL A 45 -20.78 -10.64 -13.75
C VAL A 45 -21.98 -11.25 -14.48
N ALA A 46 -21.71 -12.26 -15.29
CA ALA A 46 -22.78 -13.02 -15.97
C ALA A 46 -23.69 -13.74 -14.98
N GLN A 47 -24.95 -13.92 -15.36
CA GLN A 47 -25.92 -14.65 -14.54
C GLN A 47 -26.33 -15.94 -15.27
N PRO A 48 -26.15 -17.14 -14.70
CA PRO A 48 -25.48 -17.42 -13.41
C PRO A 48 -23.96 -17.35 -13.50
N ALA A 49 -23.30 -17.10 -12.36
CA ALA A 49 -21.85 -17.17 -12.23
C ALA A 49 -21.46 -18.19 -11.14
N TYR A 50 -20.38 -18.91 -11.37
CA TYR A 50 -19.86 -19.93 -10.47
C TYR A 50 -18.45 -19.58 -10.05
N TYR A 51 -18.18 -19.70 -8.76
CA TYR A 51 -16.89 -19.38 -8.15
C TYR A 51 -16.44 -20.50 -7.23
N ASP A 52 -15.15 -20.76 -7.14
CA ASP A 52 -14.57 -21.72 -6.21
C ASP A 52 -14.63 -21.25 -4.75
N GLY A 53 -14.75 -19.97 -4.52
CA GLY A 53 -14.87 -19.38 -3.20
C GLY A 53 -15.30 -17.92 -3.24
N ALA A 54 -15.63 -17.39 -2.07
CA ALA A 54 -15.98 -15.99 -1.88
C ALA A 54 -15.31 -15.43 -0.62
N VAL A 55 -14.84 -14.20 -0.71
CA VAL A 55 -14.30 -13.45 0.43
C VAL A 55 -15.05 -12.12 0.53
N THR A 56 -15.59 -11.83 1.70
CA THR A 56 -16.25 -10.56 1.97
C THR A 56 -15.37 -9.72 2.88
N ILE A 57 -15.09 -8.48 2.47
CA ILE A 57 -14.29 -7.52 3.22
C ILE A 57 -15.16 -6.30 3.52
N ASP A 58 -15.39 -6.04 4.79
CA ASP A 58 -16.06 -4.82 5.25
C ASP A 58 -15.03 -3.68 5.32
N LEU A 59 -15.05 -2.80 4.33
CA LEU A 59 -14.09 -1.69 4.21
C LEU A 59 -14.19 -0.70 5.38
N SER A 60 -15.34 -0.63 6.07
CA SER A 60 -15.50 0.25 7.24
C SER A 60 -14.68 -0.22 8.45
N ARG A 61 -14.23 -1.46 8.45
CA ARG A 61 -13.44 -2.09 9.52
C ARG A 61 -11.94 -2.15 9.20
N VAL A 62 -11.54 -1.71 8.03
CA VAL A 62 -10.12 -1.69 7.65
C VAL A 62 -9.42 -0.56 8.40
N GLU A 63 -8.39 -0.90 9.16
CA GLU A 63 -7.53 0.05 9.87
C GLU A 63 -6.22 0.26 9.09
N PRO A 64 -5.51 1.38 9.32
CA PRO A 64 -4.16 1.56 8.77
C PRO A 64 -3.23 0.41 9.21
N MET A 65 -2.56 -0.19 8.24
CA MET A 65 -1.72 -1.36 8.45
C MET A 65 -0.28 -1.11 7.97
N ILE A 66 0.64 -1.89 8.50
CA ILE A 66 2.02 -1.96 8.07
C ILE A 66 2.37 -3.41 7.74
N ALA A 67 2.97 -3.64 6.60
CA ALA A 67 3.57 -4.93 6.25
C ALA A 67 5.07 -4.89 6.56
N LEU A 68 5.53 -5.87 7.33
CA LEU A 68 6.94 -6.01 7.67
C LEU A 68 7.66 -6.92 6.65
N PRO A 69 8.99 -6.82 6.53
CA PRO A 69 9.72 -7.82 5.76
C PRO A 69 9.42 -9.22 6.31
N PHE A 70 9.43 -10.26 5.55
CA PHE A 70 9.90 -10.45 4.18
C PHE A 70 8.76 -10.91 3.26
N HIS A 71 7.52 -10.87 3.73
CA HIS A 71 6.36 -11.29 2.98
C HIS A 71 5.18 -10.34 3.25
N PRO A 72 4.35 -9.98 2.25
CA PRO A 72 3.22 -9.06 2.42
C PRO A 72 2.20 -9.49 3.49
N SER A 73 2.04 -10.80 3.74
CA SER A 73 1.16 -11.30 4.81
C SER A 73 1.69 -11.06 6.22
N ASN A 74 2.93 -10.59 6.36
CA ASN A 74 3.50 -10.20 7.65
C ASN A 74 3.01 -8.81 8.04
N ALA A 75 1.67 -8.67 8.06
CA ALA A 75 0.96 -7.41 8.22
C ALA A 75 0.35 -7.30 9.61
N TYR A 76 0.40 -6.10 10.16
CA TYR A 76 -0.16 -5.73 11.47
C TYR A 76 -0.90 -4.41 11.34
N THR A 77 -1.93 -4.18 12.14
CA THR A 77 -2.43 -2.82 12.30
C THR A 77 -1.33 -1.94 12.93
N ILE A 78 -1.28 -0.67 12.57
CA ILE A 78 -0.30 0.26 13.18
C ILE A 78 -0.45 0.28 14.71
N ARG A 79 -1.67 0.15 15.21
CA ARG A 79 -1.97 0.08 16.64
C ARG A 79 -1.34 -1.14 17.31
N GLU A 80 -1.50 -2.34 16.74
CA GLU A 80 -0.87 -3.58 17.24
C GLU A 80 0.64 -3.47 17.21
N PHE A 81 1.19 -2.96 16.10
CA PHE A 81 2.62 -2.78 15.94
C PHE A 81 3.19 -1.83 17.01
N LEU A 82 2.55 -0.69 17.25
CA LEU A 82 3.00 0.28 18.25
C LEU A 82 2.80 -0.19 19.70
N ALA A 83 1.86 -1.10 19.94
CA ALA A 83 1.67 -1.68 21.28
C ALA A 83 2.80 -2.65 21.67
N ASN A 84 3.35 -3.39 20.71
CA ASN A 84 4.38 -4.42 20.94
C ASN A 84 5.48 -4.43 19.88
N PRO A 85 6.16 -3.28 19.63
CA PRO A 85 7.07 -3.17 18.49
C PRO A 85 8.28 -4.10 18.61
N VAL A 86 8.82 -4.28 19.79
CA VAL A 86 10.01 -5.12 20.01
C VAL A 86 9.72 -6.59 19.69
N GLU A 87 8.60 -7.13 20.20
CA GLU A 87 8.24 -8.53 19.97
C GLU A 87 7.94 -8.80 18.50
N ILE A 88 7.21 -7.88 17.85
CA ILE A 88 6.86 -8.02 16.43
C ILE A 88 8.10 -7.92 15.56
N LEU A 89 8.98 -6.94 15.79
CA LEU A 89 10.22 -6.78 15.04
C LEU A 89 11.18 -7.96 15.27
N LYS A 90 11.22 -8.53 16.48
CA LYS A 90 12.03 -9.71 16.76
C LYS A 90 11.63 -10.91 15.90
N LYS A 91 10.34 -11.15 15.70
CA LYS A 91 9.85 -12.22 14.80
C LYS A 91 10.31 -12.00 13.35
N ALA A 92 10.21 -10.77 12.85
CA ALA A 92 10.68 -10.41 11.51
C ALA A 92 12.22 -10.52 11.40
N GLU A 93 12.94 -10.14 12.44
CA GLU A 93 14.41 -10.27 12.55
C GLU A 93 14.86 -11.74 12.48
N GLU A 94 14.23 -12.62 13.26
CA GLU A 94 14.51 -14.05 13.24
C GLU A 94 14.24 -14.69 11.87
N GLN A 95 13.16 -14.26 11.22
CA GLN A 95 12.85 -14.68 9.86
C GLN A 95 13.92 -14.19 8.87
N GLY A 96 14.32 -12.92 8.99
CA GLY A 96 15.36 -12.33 8.16
C GLY A 96 16.71 -13.01 8.28
N ARG A 97 17.13 -13.35 9.50
CA ARG A 97 18.38 -14.10 9.76
C ARG A 97 18.36 -15.46 9.05
N LYS A 98 17.24 -16.18 9.12
CA LYS A 98 17.08 -17.46 8.42
C LYS A 98 17.17 -17.33 6.91
N ILE A 99 16.51 -16.30 6.34
CA ILE A 99 16.49 -16.09 4.88
C ILE A 99 17.85 -15.63 4.36
N LYS A 100 18.51 -14.73 5.09
CA LYS A 100 19.81 -14.15 4.69
C LYS A 100 20.99 -15.05 5.03
N GLY A 101 20.83 -15.96 5.99
CA GLY A 101 21.97 -16.68 6.57
C GLY A 101 22.94 -15.74 7.32
N ASP A 102 22.45 -14.64 7.88
CA ASP A 102 23.22 -13.60 8.53
C ASP A 102 22.63 -13.31 9.91
N ASP A 103 23.31 -13.76 10.94
CA ASP A 103 22.90 -13.56 12.33
C ASP A 103 23.08 -12.12 12.83
N SER A 104 23.80 -11.28 12.09
CA SER A 104 23.99 -9.86 12.43
C SER A 104 22.79 -8.98 12.03
N PHE A 105 21.85 -9.51 11.24
CA PHE A 105 20.66 -8.76 10.86
C PHE A 105 19.79 -8.41 12.06
N THR A 106 19.53 -7.12 12.27
CA THR A 106 18.73 -6.59 13.39
C THR A 106 17.65 -5.63 12.89
N LEU A 107 16.52 -5.62 13.58
CA LEU A 107 15.44 -4.65 13.45
C LEU A 107 15.06 -4.07 14.82
N THR A 108 15.30 -4.82 15.88
CA THR A 108 14.96 -4.42 17.25
C THR A 108 15.81 -3.25 17.75
N ASP A 109 16.99 -3.02 17.17
CA ASP A 109 17.84 -1.86 17.41
C ASP A 109 17.20 -0.53 16.99
N LYS A 110 16.15 -0.58 16.17
CA LYS A 110 15.36 0.59 15.75
C LYS A 110 14.37 1.06 16.82
N VAL A 111 14.17 0.28 17.87
CA VAL A 111 13.27 0.68 18.97
C VAL A 111 14.08 1.39 20.05
N LYS A 112 13.76 2.66 20.31
CA LYS A 112 14.36 3.49 21.36
C LYS A 112 13.25 4.19 22.12
N ASP A 113 13.27 4.13 23.43
CA ASP A 113 12.27 4.76 24.31
C ASP A 113 10.82 4.43 23.93
N GLY A 114 10.56 3.17 23.55
CA GLY A 114 9.24 2.69 23.14
C GLY A 114 8.77 3.19 21.76
N LYS A 115 9.63 3.87 21.01
CA LYS A 115 9.34 4.36 19.65
C LYS A 115 10.18 3.63 18.62
N VAL A 116 9.58 3.40 17.45
CA VAL A 116 10.30 2.83 16.30
C VAL A 116 10.85 3.96 15.45
N TYR A 117 12.16 3.98 15.28
CA TYR A 117 12.85 4.97 14.46
C TYR A 117 13.08 4.45 13.05
N VAL A 118 12.77 5.29 12.09
CA VAL A 118 13.03 5.05 10.67
C VAL A 118 13.88 6.20 10.11
N THR A 119 14.73 5.91 9.16
CA THR A 119 15.65 6.89 8.55
C THR A 119 15.20 7.29 7.15
N GLN A 120 14.32 6.51 6.53
CA GLN A 120 13.85 6.79 5.19
C GLN A 120 12.36 6.44 5.06
N GLY A 121 11.62 7.35 4.41
CA GLY A 121 10.26 7.14 3.94
C GLY A 121 10.19 7.34 2.43
N ILE A 122 9.41 6.52 1.75
CA ILE A 122 9.21 6.63 0.30
C ILE A 122 7.72 6.49 0.01
N ILE A 123 7.16 7.44 -0.72
CA ILE A 123 5.81 7.37 -1.31
C ILE A 123 6.03 7.18 -2.81
N ALA A 124 5.79 5.99 -3.32
CA ALA A 124 6.18 5.66 -4.68
C ALA A 124 5.45 4.42 -5.22
N GLY A 125 5.73 4.13 -6.49
CA GLY A 125 5.31 2.91 -7.16
C GLY A 125 3.90 2.97 -7.72
N CYS A 126 3.49 1.86 -8.33
CA CYS A 126 2.19 1.72 -8.98
C CYS A 126 1.02 1.76 -7.99
N ALA A 127 1.22 1.29 -6.75
CA ALA A 127 0.19 1.35 -5.71
C ALA A 127 0.21 2.65 -4.91
N GLY A 128 1.40 3.18 -4.55
CA GLY A 128 1.53 4.34 -3.67
C GLY A 128 1.71 5.69 -4.37
N GLY A 129 2.14 5.69 -5.63
CA GLY A 129 2.45 6.90 -6.39
C GLY A 129 1.28 7.47 -7.21
N GLY A 130 0.06 6.93 -7.07
CA GLY A 130 -1.15 7.45 -7.71
C GLY A 130 -1.50 8.85 -7.22
N TYR A 131 -2.29 9.58 -8.00
CA TYR A 131 -2.65 10.97 -7.68
C TYR A 131 -3.35 11.11 -6.32
N GLU A 132 -4.40 10.30 -6.09
CA GLU A 132 -5.17 10.33 -4.84
C GLU A 132 -4.27 10.06 -3.62
N ASN A 133 -3.39 9.06 -3.72
CA ASN A 133 -2.50 8.68 -2.62
C ASN A 133 -1.47 9.76 -2.28
N VAL A 134 -0.89 10.40 -3.29
CA VAL A 134 0.08 11.49 -3.09
C VAL A 134 -0.62 12.75 -2.54
N ALA A 135 -1.82 13.06 -3.03
CA ALA A 135 -2.61 14.18 -2.56
C ALA A 135 -3.04 14.00 -1.09
N GLU A 136 -3.51 12.80 -0.70
CA GLU A 136 -3.85 12.48 0.69
C GLU A 136 -2.61 12.57 1.61
N ALA A 137 -1.47 12.07 1.16
CA ALA A 137 -0.23 12.20 1.91
C ALA A 137 0.18 13.67 2.10
N ALA A 138 0.00 14.51 1.08
CA ALA A 138 0.25 15.94 1.16
C ALA A 138 -0.67 16.63 2.19
N GLU A 139 -1.95 16.24 2.26
CA GLU A 139 -2.87 16.77 3.27
C GLU A 139 -2.45 16.37 4.70
N ILE A 140 -2.03 15.13 4.91
CA ILE A 140 -1.53 14.66 6.22
C ILE A 140 -0.29 15.45 6.65
N LEU A 141 0.58 15.79 5.70
CA LEU A 141 1.84 16.49 5.93
C LEU A 141 1.70 18.01 5.94
N ARG A 142 0.53 18.54 5.57
CA ARG A 142 0.30 20.00 5.47
C ARG A 142 0.68 20.71 6.76
N GLY A 143 1.55 21.72 6.65
CA GLY A 143 2.03 22.52 7.78
C GLY A 143 2.96 21.78 8.75
N LYS A 144 3.39 20.55 8.39
CA LYS A 144 4.36 19.78 9.18
C LYS A 144 5.73 19.79 8.52
N SER A 145 6.76 19.48 9.28
CA SER A 145 8.12 19.33 8.79
C SER A 145 8.61 17.91 9.09
N VAL A 146 9.31 17.34 8.17
CA VAL A 146 10.06 16.08 8.40
C VAL A 146 11.37 16.33 9.16
N GLY A 147 11.68 17.61 9.48
CA GLY A 147 12.89 17.99 10.17
C GLY A 147 14.11 18.08 9.25
N THR A 148 15.26 18.32 9.88
CA THR A 148 16.58 18.40 9.20
C THR A 148 17.54 17.32 9.72
N GLY A 149 17.01 16.29 10.38
CA GLY A 149 17.76 15.17 10.94
C GLY A 149 18.07 14.09 9.91
N GLU A 150 18.22 12.88 10.41
CA GLU A 150 18.60 11.72 9.58
C GLU A 150 17.45 11.18 8.72
N PHE A 151 16.19 11.57 8.99
CA PHE A 151 15.05 11.11 8.23
C PHE A 151 14.93 11.83 6.88
N ALA A 152 14.80 11.06 5.81
CA ALA A 152 14.53 11.56 4.46
C ALA A 152 13.19 11.00 3.95
N LEU A 153 12.34 11.88 3.40
CA LEU A 153 11.10 11.49 2.71
C LEU A 153 11.24 11.80 1.22
N SER A 154 11.05 10.79 0.40
CA SER A 154 11.04 10.90 -1.05
C SER A 154 9.66 10.58 -1.61
N VAL A 155 9.22 11.35 -2.61
CA VAL A 155 7.94 11.13 -3.29
C VAL A 155 8.18 10.96 -4.78
N TYR A 156 7.70 9.85 -5.32
CA TYR A 156 7.83 9.50 -6.74
C TYR A 156 6.45 9.23 -7.32
N PRO A 157 5.84 10.18 -8.06
CA PRO A 157 4.58 9.95 -8.75
C PRO A 157 4.69 8.78 -9.73
N ALA A 158 3.60 8.01 -9.86
CA ALA A 158 3.57 6.78 -10.65
C ALA A 158 3.80 6.99 -12.15
N SER A 159 3.56 8.20 -12.64
CA SER A 159 3.69 8.54 -14.06
C SER A 159 3.88 10.03 -14.30
N GLN A 160 4.32 10.40 -15.51
CA GLN A 160 4.40 11.79 -15.93
C GLN A 160 3.05 12.54 -15.91
N PRO A 161 1.93 11.93 -16.33
CA PRO A 161 0.61 12.55 -16.15
C PRO A 161 0.29 12.87 -14.70
N VAL A 162 0.52 11.92 -13.77
CA VAL A 162 0.31 12.14 -12.34
C VAL A 162 1.20 13.26 -11.81
N TYR A 163 2.48 13.26 -12.18
CA TYR A 163 3.42 14.34 -11.80
C TYR A 163 2.94 15.72 -12.24
N LYS A 164 2.36 15.82 -13.44
CA LYS A 164 1.87 17.10 -13.97
C LYS A 164 0.55 17.54 -13.36
N ALA A 165 -0.24 16.60 -12.83
CA ALA A 165 -1.52 16.88 -12.19
C ALA A 165 -1.36 17.31 -10.72
N LEU A 166 -0.27 16.89 -10.07
CA LEU A 166 0.11 17.30 -8.71
C LEU A 166 0.69 18.72 -8.68
#